data_4f6ec8a53daf41467dae7fffb34869ce
#
_entry.id   4f6ec8a53daf41467dae7fffb34869ce
#
_cell.length_a   1.000
_cell.length_b   1.000
_cell.length_c   1.000
_cell.angle_alpha   90.00
_cell.angle_beta   90.00
_cell.angle_gamma   90.00
#
_symmetry.space_group_name_H-M   'P 1'
#
loop_
_entity.id
_entity.type
_entity.pdbx_description
1 polymer ?
#
loop_
_entity_poly.entity_id
_entity_poly.type
_entity_poly.pdbx_seq_one_letter_code
_entity_poly.pdbx_strand_id
1 'polypeptide(L)'
;MLRIARGALPSRVWRRTLTTKTENPPYHGPLAGPARKLKILSLGAFGMVTSMTPIIMMVDSTMPLNARIVMCAALIGTSGISTAAVGWVGAPYVSTLRQRGDEVLEMETSTLFLQKRVTRVYDWRMFLKGTGRAFAKWELAEEVARRPGEETQNGEETVAETVDAGGRIVGRWIVRWGTDGRGQCRGEGQIVRYFNVHEELL
;
A
#
# COMPACT_ATOMS: atom_id res chain seq x y z
N MET A 1 -31.33 62.42 -24.88
CA MET A 1 -31.37 61.04 -24.34
C MET A 1 -30.30 60.18 -25.06
N LEU A 2 -29.12 60.06 -24.46
CA LEU A 2 -28.02 59.24 -25.04
C LEU A 2 -27.94 57.92 -24.24
N ARG A 3 -28.17 56.79 -24.91
CA ARG A 3 -27.96 55.45 -24.35
C ARG A 3 -26.51 55.04 -24.60
N ILE A 4 -25.75 54.95 -23.53
CA ILE A 4 -24.39 54.42 -23.53
C ILE A 4 -24.47 52.87 -23.52
N ALA A 5 -24.03 52.23 -24.61
CA ALA A 5 -23.89 50.78 -24.67
C ALA A 5 -22.65 50.36 -23.90
N ARG A 6 -22.85 49.56 -22.85
CA ARG A 6 -21.75 48.88 -22.12
C ARG A 6 -21.24 47.71 -22.94
N GLY A 7 -20.05 47.86 -23.50
CA GLY A 7 -19.33 46.80 -24.15
C GLY A 7 -18.85 45.75 -23.09
N ALA A 8 -19.31 44.53 -23.24
CA ALA A 8 -18.83 43.40 -22.45
C ALA A 8 -17.41 43.02 -22.96
N LEU A 9 -16.43 43.06 -22.07
CA LEU A 9 -15.08 42.55 -22.30
C LEU A 9 -15.10 41.03 -22.38
N PRO A 10 -14.46 40.41 -23.39
CA PRO A 10 -14.35 38.94 -23.44
C PRO A 10 -13.41 38.47 -22.37
N SER A 11 -13.90 37.63 -21.46
CA SER A 11 -13.10 36.91 -20.49
C SER A 11 -12.13 35.96 -21.23
N ARG A 12 -10.85 36.31 -21.24
CA ARG A 12 -9.79 35.40 -21.68
C ARG A 12 -9.77 34.19 -20.76
N VAL A 13 -10.41 33.11 -21.19
CA VAL A 13 -10.20 31.79 -20.61
C VAL A 13 -8.77 31.39 -20.91
N TRP A 14 -7.91 31.50 -19.92
CA TRP A 14 -6.59 30.88 -19.93
C TRP A 14 -6.79 29.37 -19.93
N ARG A 15 -6.82 28.77 -21.12
CA ARG A 15 -6.57 27.33 -21.25
C ARG A 15 -5.12 27.10 -20.84
N ARG A 16 -4.92 26.69 -19.57
CA ARG A 16 -3.68 26.01 -19.21
C ARG A 16 -3.62 24.75 -20.08
N THR A 17 -2.83 24.80 -21.12
CA THR A 17 -2.31 23.61 -21.78
C THR A 17 -1.56 22.85 -20.70
N LEU A 18 -2.17 21.80 -20.17
CA LEU A 18 -1.50 20.79 -19.38
C LEU A 18 -0.46 20.18 -20.34
N THR A 19 0.77 20.66 -20.22
CA THR A 19 1.91 19.99 -20.81
C THR A 19 1.92 18.61 -20.21
N THR A 20 1.54 17.59 -20.94
CA THR A 20 1.70 16.18 -20.61
C THR A 20 3.19 15.95 -20.52
N LYS A 21 3.76 16.16 -19.30
CA LYS A 21 5.09 15.69 -18.97
C LYS A 21 5.02 14.18 -19.19
N THR A 22 5.87 13.65 -20.05
CA THR A 22 5.93 12.25 -20.44
C THR A 22 5.97 11.41 -19.17
N GLU A 23 4.85 10.82 -18.78
CA GLU A 23 4.82 9.86 -17.66
C GLU A 23 5.59 8.64 -18.16
N ASN A 24 6.63 8.25 -17.44
CA ASN A 24 7.30 6.98 -17.67
C ASN A 24 6.24 5.86 -17.67
N PRO A 25 6.38 4.86 -18.56
CA PRO A 25 5.42 3.77 -18.60
C PRO A 25 5.29 3.15 -17.22
N PRO A 26 4.07 2.85 -16.74
CA PRO A 26 3.88 2.28 -15.42
C PRO A 26 4.58 0.91 -15.33
N TYR A 27 5.40 0.71 -14.31
CA TYR A 27 5.92 -0.61 -13.99
C TYR A 27 4.78 -1.52 -13.54
N HIS A 28 4.76 -2.74 -14.04
CA HIS A 28 3.86 -3.81 -13.60
C HIS A 28 4.66 -4.96 -13.01
N GLY A 29 4.40 -5.29 -11.75
CA GLY A 29 5.04 -6.42 -11.08
C GLY A 29 4.72 -7.75 -11.79
N PRO A 30 5.74 -8.54 -12.21
CA PRO A 30 5.54 -9.75 -13.00
C PRO A 30 4.74 -10.82 -12.24
N LEU A 31 4.83 -10.85 -10.92
CA LEU A 31 4.14 -11.81 -10.06
C LEU A 31 2.79 -11.29 -9.53
N ALA A 32 2.28 -10.15 -10.00
CA ALA A 32 1.00 -9.59 -9.52
C ALA A 32 -0.17 -10.56 -9.74
N GLY A 33 -0.24 -11.21 -10.91
CA GLY A 33 -1.24 -12.22 -11.23
C GLY A 33 -1.13 -13.47 -10.34
N PRO A 34 0.01 -14.16 -10.31
CA PRO A 34 0.25 -15.31 -9.43
C PRO A 34 0.00 -14.99 -7.95
N ALA A 35 0.48 -13.88 -7.43
CA ALA A 35 0.30 -13.48 -6.04
C ALA A 35 -1.19 -13.29 -5.69
N ARG A 36 -1.97 -12.69 -6.61
CA ARG A 36 -3.42 -12.55 -6.44
C ARG A 36 -4.13 -13.91 -6.41
N LYS A 37 -3.78 -14.81 -7.34
CA LYS A 37 -4.35 -16.16 -7.40
C LYS A 37 -4.04 -16.96 -6.15
N LEU A 38 -2.81 -16.85 -5.63
CA LEU A 38 -2.39 -17.51 -4.40
C LEU A 38 -3.20 -17.03 -3.19
N LYS A 39 -3.43 -15.72 -3.06
CA LYS A 39 -4.29 -15.16 -2.01
C LYS A 39 -5.73 -15.68 -2.11
N ILE A 40 -6.31 -15.73 -3.32
CA ILE A 40 -7.66 -16.25 -3.54
C ILE A 40 -7.74 -17.72 -3.15
N LEU A 41 -6.78 -18.54 -3.60
CA LEU A 41 -6.73 -19.97 -3.30
C LEU A 41 -6.62 -20.21 -1.79
N SER A 42 -5.72 -19.49 -1.11
CA SER A 42 -5.51 -19.58 0.34
C SER A 42 -6.76 -19.21 1.14
N LEU A 43 -7.41 -18.08 0.79
CA LEU A 43 -8.67 -17.67 1.42
C LEU A 43 -9.81 -18.65 1.14
N GLY A 44 -9.89 -19.18 -0.09
CA GLY A 44 -10.89 -20.19 -0.48
C GLY A 44 -10.70 -21.49 0.30
N ALA A 45 -9.48 -21.99 0.43
CA ALA A 45 -9.15 -23.18 1.21
C ALA A 45 -9.51 -22.98 2.69
N PHE A 46 -9.15 -21.86 3.28
CA PHE A 46 -9.50 -21.55 4.66
C PHE A 46 -11.02 -21.43 4.85
N GLY A 47 -11.72 -20.77 3.94
CA GLY A 47 -13.18 -20.66 3.96
C GLY A 47 -13.87 -22.03 3.83
N MET A 48 -13.36 -22.90 2.95
CA MET A 48 -13.89 -24.26 2.78
C MET A 48 -13.72 -25.09 4.07
N VAL A 49 -12.53 -25.10 4.67
CA VAL A 49 -12.27 -25.81 5.93
C VAL A 49 -13.20 -25.30 7.04
N THR A 50 -13.35 -23.97 7.15
CA THR A 50 -14.21 -23.37 8.17
C THR A 50 -15.68 -23.72 7.96
N SER A 51 -16.16 -23.72 6.70
CA SER A 51 -17.54 -24.07 6.39
C SER A 51 -17.86 -25.56 6.56
N MET A 52 -16.87 -26.45 6.36
CA MET A 52 -17.03 -27.89 6.59
C MET A 52 -17.08 -28.27 8.09
N THR A 53 -16.51 -27.45 8.96
CA THR A 53 -16.46 -27.73 10.41
C THR A 53 -17.83 -28.02 11.03
N PRO A 54 -18.89 -27.21 10.85
CA PRO A 54 -20.20 -27.52 11.41
C PRO A 54 -20.79 -28.81 10.86
N ILE A 55 -20.55 -29.11 9.58
CA ILE A 55 -21.02 -30.34 8.95
C ILE A 55 -20.37 -31.57 9.62
N ILE A 56 -19.06 -31.54 9.82
CA ILE A 56 -18.32 -32.62 10.52
C ILE A 56 -18.85 -32.83 11.94
N MET A 57 -19.27 -31.75 12.61
CA MET A 57 -19.81 -31.83 13.96
C MET A 57 -21.24 -32.42 14.00
N MET A 58 -22.03 -32.22 12.94
CA MET A 58 -23.42 -32.67 12.86
C MET A 58 -23.56 -34.12 12.38
N VAL A 59 -22.60 -34.62 11.61
CA VAL A 59 -22.66 -36.00 11.07
C VAL A 59 -22.46 -37.03 12.17
N ASP A 60 -23.38 -38.00 12.24
CA ASP A 60 -23.25 -39.14 13.14
C ASP A 60 -22.03 -39.97 12.75
N SER A 61 -21.13 -40.17 13.69
CA SER A 61 -19.90 -40.96 13.48
C SER A 61 -19.53 -41.72 14.75
N THR A 62 -18.81 -42.80 14.57
CA THR A 62 -18.27 -43.62 15.68
C THR A 62 -17.14 -42.90 16.45
N MET A 63 -16.67 -41.76 15.96
CA MET A 63 -15.62 -40.98 16.63
C MET A 63 -16.18 -40.20 17.83
N PRO A 64 -15.48 -40.23 18.97
CA PRO A 64 -15.85 -39.45 20.15
C PRO A 64 -15.77 -37.93 19.83
N LEU A 65 -16.64 -37.15 20.45
CA LEU A 65 -16.76 -35.71 20.26
C LEU A 65 -15.42 -34.97 20.39
N ASN A 66 -14.63 -35.35 21.42
CA ASN A 66 -13.32 -34.75 21.67
C ASN A 66 -12.36 -34.91 20.48
N ALA A 67 -12.36 -36.08 19.83
CA ALA A 67 -11.52 -36.33 18.64
C ALA A 67 -11.95 -35.47 17.46
N ARG A 68 -13.25 -35.27 17.25
CA ARG A 68 -13.78 -34.39 16.21
C ARG A 68 -13.38 -32.93 16.46
N ILE A 69 -13.49 -32.45 17.69
CA ILE A 69 -13.07 -31.09 18.08
C ILE A 69 -11.59 -30.89 17.77
N VAL A 70 -10.72 -31.82 18.20
CA VAL A 70 -9.28 -31.72 17.97
C VAL A 70 -8.96 -31.72 16.47
N MET A 71 -9.60 -32.59 15.71
CA MET A 71 -9.42 -32.65 14.24
C MET A 71 -9.83 -31.33 13.56
N CYS A 72 -10.99 -30.81 13.88
CA CYS A 72 -11.47 -29.53 13.34
C CYS A 72 -10.53 -28.36 13.73
N ALA A 73 -10.10 -28.32 14.99
CA ALA A 73 -9.15 -27.29 15.45
C ALA A 73 -7.81 -27.37 14.72
N ALA A 74 -7.29 -28.59 14.49
CA ALA A 74 -6.07 -28.80 13.72
C ALA A 74 -6.21 -28.35 12.26
N LEU A 75 -7.32 -28.68 11.60
CA LEU A 75 -7.60 -28.28 10.21
C LEU A 75 -7.73 -26.75 10.07
N ILE A 76 -8.50 -26.10 10.95
CA ILE A 76 -8.66 -24.64 10.95
C ILE A 76 -7.32 -23.97 11.27
N GLY A 77 -6.59 -24.49 12.28
CA GLY A 77 -5.31 -23.93 12.70
C GLY A 77 -4.27 -23.98 11.59
N THR A 78 -4.06 -25.14 10.97
CA THR A 78 -3.07 -25.30 9.88
C THR A 78 -3.43 -24.47 8.66
N SER A 79 -4.71 -24.47 8.25
CA SER A 79 -5.20 -23.66 7.13
C SER A 79 -5.10 -22.15 7.43
N GLY A 80 -5.43 -21.75 8.67
CA GLY A 80 -5.32 -20.36 9.13
C GLY A 80 -3.89 -19.85 9.14
N ILE A 81 -2.94 -20.64 9.68
CA ILE A 81 -1.51 -20.30 9.70
C ILE A 81 -0.98 -20.17 8.26
N SER A 82 -1.31 -21.11 7.39
CA SER A 82 -0.92 -21.07 5.97
C SER A 82 -1.45 -19.80 5.29
N THR A 83 -2.72 -19.46 5.51
CA THR A 83 -3.35 -18.27 4.95
C THR A 83 -2.72 -16.98 5.48
N ALA A 84 -2.42 -16.92 6.78
CA ALA A 84 -1.71 -15.80 7.38
C ALA A 84 -0.30 -15.63 6.81
N ALA A 85 0.43 -16.73 6.58
CA ALA A 85 1.76 -16.72 5.97
C ALA A 85 1.71 -16.16 4.54
N VAL A 86 0.75 -16.60 3.71
CA VAL A 86 0.52 -16.05 2.35
C VAL A 86 0.23 -14.56 2.40
N GLY A 87 -0.59 -14.12 3.37
CA GLY A 87 -0.89 -12.71 3.58
C GLY A 87 0.34 -11.89 3.95
N TRP A 88 1.15 -12.40 4.88
CA TRP A 88 2.35 -11.72 5.37
C TRP A 88 3.43 -11.59 4.30
N VAL A 89 3.73 -12.70 3.57
CA VAL A 89 4.70 -12.71 2.47
C VAL A 89 4.26 -11.82 1.31
N GLY A 90 2.95 -11.85 0.97
CA GLY A 90 2.39 -11.09 -0.14
C GLY A 90 2.02 -9.65 0.18
N ALA A 91 2.11 -9.21 1.45
CA ALA A 91 1.74 -7.84 1.85
C ALA A 91 2.62 -6.76 1.20
N PRO A 92 3.97 -6.88 1.16
CA PRO A 92 4.84 -5.87 0.58
C PRO A 92 4.87 -5.87 -0.95
N TYR A 93 4.25 -6.83 -1.62
CA TYR A 93 4.35 -6.95 -3.08
C TYR A 93 3.69 -5.79 -3.80
N VAL A 94 4.47 -5.06 -4.62
CA VAL A 94 4.01 -3.95 -5.45
C VAL A 94 3.52 -4.48 -6.78
N SER A 95 2.22 -4.31 -7.05
CA SER A 95 1.60 -4.72 -8.31
C SER A 95 1.79 -3.71 -9.43
N THR A 96 1.77 -2.42 -9.09
CA THR A 96 1.98 -1.32 -10.04
C THR A 96 2.77 -0.22 -9.36
N LEU A 97 3.76 0.32 -10.06
CA LEU A 97 4.52 1.47 -9.62
C LEU A 97 4.44 2.54 -10.70
N ARG A 98 4.13 3.76 -10.30
CA ARG A 98 4.06 4.93 -11.19
C ARG A 98 4.85 6.07 -10.57
N GLN A 99 5.70 6.67 -11.36
CA GLN A 99 6.38 7.90 -11.00
C GLN A 99 5.53 9.09 -11.49
N ARG A 100 5.11 9.94 -10.59
CA ARG A 100 4.35 11.15 -10.90
C ARG A 100 5.23 12.39 -10.72
N GLY A 101 5.78 12.87 -11.82
CA GLY A 101 6.82 13.91 -11.76
C GLY A 101 8.16 13.32 -11.28
N ASP A 102 9.03 14.17 -10.73
CA ASP A 102 10.37 13.75 -10.31
C ASP A 102 10.44 13.30 -8.83
N GLU A 103 9.43 13.65 -8.02
CA GLU A 103 9.48 13.51 -6.56
C GLU A 103 8.44 12.54 -6.00
N VAL A 104 7.34 12.29 -6.69
CA VAL A 104 6.25 11.45 -6.16
C VAL A 104 6.27 10.07 -6.77
N LEU A 105 6.31 9.05 -5.90
CA LEU A 105 6.24 7.65 -6.30
C LEU A 105 4.95 7.03 -5.77
N GLU A 106 4.09 6.55 -6.66
CA GLU A 106 2.86 5.83 -6.32
C GLU A 106 3.08 4.33 -6.45
N MET A 107 2.87 3.60 -5.36
CA MET A 107 3.02 2.15 -5.28
C MET A 107 1.70 1.50 -4.91
N GLU A 108 1.23 0.61 -5.77
CA GLU A 108 0.01 -0.16 -5.54
C GLU A 108 0.34 -1.50 -4.91
N THR A 109 -0.27 -1.77 -3.76
CA THR A 109 -0.20 -3.05 -3.05
C THR A 109 -1.60 -3.62 -2.81
N SER A 110 -1.70 -4.85 -2.36
CA SER A 110 -2.99 -5.45 -2.00
C SER A 110 -2.91 -6.16 -0.65
N THR A 111 -3.96 -6.01 0.15
CA THR A 111 -4.12 -6.75 1.41
C THR A 111 -4.35 -8.25 1.15
N LEU A 112 -4.38 -9.06 2.22
CA LEU A 112 -4.78 -10.48 2.13
C LEU A 112 -6.18 -10.63 1.52
N PHE A 113 -7.11 -9.75 1.89
CA PHE A 113 -8.49 -9.74 1.36
C PHE A 113 -8.63 -9.06 -0.01
N LEU A 114 -7.53 -8.93 -0.76
CA LEU A 114 -7.49 -8.35 -2.11
C LEU A 114 -7.93 -6.88 -2.19
N GLN A 115 -8.00 -6.18 -1.07
CA GLN A 115 -8.27 -4.76 -1.08
C GLN A 115 -7.04 -4.01 -1.61
N LYS A 116 -7.26 -3.18 -2.61
CA LYS A 116 -6.25 -2.33 -3.21
C LYS A 116 -5.86 -1.23 -2.24
N ARG A 117 -4.55 -0.98 -2.12
CA ARG A 117 -3.97 0.14 -1.40
C ARG A 117 -2.94 0.82 -2.28
N VAL A 118 -2.99 2.14 -2.32
CA VAL A 118 -2.03 2.96 -3.05
C VAL A 118 -1.26 3.78 -2.04
N THR A 119 0.05 3.59 -2.00
CA THR A 119 0.93 4.41 -1.17
C THR A 119 1.65 5.41 -2.05
N ARG A 120 1.49 6.69 -1.73
CA ARG A 120 2.19 7.81 -2.36
C ARG A 120 3.34 8.19 -1.45
N VAL A 121 4.55 8.21 -1.98
CA VAL A 121 5.74 8.66 -1.26
C VAL A 121 6.22 9.94 -1.92
N TYR A 122 6.26 11.01 -1.13
CA TYR A 122 6.78 12.31 -1.52
C TYR A 122 8.29 12.32 -1.29
N ASP A 123 9.05 12.87 -2.23
CA ASP A 123 10.54 12.80 -2.20
C ASP A 123 11.08 11.38 -1.90
N TRP A 124 10.68 10.42 -2.74
CA TRP A 124 11.02 9.01 -2.57
C TRP A 124 12.53 8.75 -2.46
N ARG A 125 13.37 9.64 -3.06
CA ARG A 125 14.84 9.52 -3.00
C ARG A 125 15.38 9.71 -1.59
N MET A 126 14.68 10.46 -0.75
CA MET A 126 15.06 10.73 0.64
C MET A 126 14.44 9.73 1.61
N PHE A 127 13.18 9.35 1.39
CA PHE A 127 12.39 8.57 2.34
C PHE A 127 12.29 7.08 2.03
N LEU A 128 12.72 6.62 0.84
CA LEU A 128 12.83 5.19 0.53
C LEU A 128 14.27 4.73 0.63
N LYS A 129 14.50 3.64 1.35
CA LYS A 129 15.79 2.98 1.47
C LYS A 129 15.67 1.48 1.25
N GLY A 130 16.79 0.84 0.94
CA GLY A 130 16.88 -0.62 0.90
C GLY A 130 16.68 -1.23 2.28
N THR A 131 16.07 -2.41 2.34
CA THR A 131 15.82 -3.13 3.58
C THR A 131 16.39 -4.54 3.53
N GLY A 132 16.85 -5.06 4.67
CA GLY A 132 17.23 -6.47 4.84
C GLY A 132 16.05 -7.38 5.20
N ARG A 133 14.82 -6.87 5.22
CA ARG A 133 13.64 -7.68 5.53
C ARG A 133 13.34 -8.69 4.42
N ALA A 134 13.07 -9.94 4.79
CA ALA A 134 12.64 -10.96 3.85
C ALA A 134 11.38 -10.51 3.07
N PHE A 135 11.36 -10.78 1.77
CA PHE A 135 10.27 -10.44 0.85
C PHE A 135 9.96 -8.94 0.70
N ALA A 136 10.92 -8.07 1.05
CA ALA A 136 10.86 -6.64 0.75
C ALA A 136 12.22 -6.18 0.24
N LYS A 137 12.25 -5.20 -0.67
CA LYS A 137 13.48 -4.56 -1.14
C LYS A 137 13.60 -3.13 -0.65
N TRP A 138 12.48 -2.42 -0.55
CA TRP A 138 12.42 -1.05 -0.08
C TRP A 138 11.59 -0.91 1.19
N GLU A 139 11.98 0.04 2.02
CA GLU A 139 11.21 0.45 3.20
C GLU A 139 11.19 1.97 3.34
N LEU A 140 10.14 2.48 4.01
CA LEU A 140 10.11 3.87 4.45
C LEU A 140 11.12 4.05 5.59
N ALA A 141 12.01 5.03 5.43
CA ALA A 141 13.06 5.33 6.41
C ALA A 141 12.46 5.76 7.77
N GLU A 142 13.05 5.28 8.86
CA GLU A 142 12.70 5.72 10.23
C GLU A 142 13.45 6.99 10.61
N GLU A 143 14.66 7.14 10.08
CA GLU A 143 15.50 8.29 10.30
C GLU A 143 16.03 8.79 8.97
N VAL A 144 16.03 10.10 8.81
CA VAL A 144 16.52 10.79 7.62
C VAL A 144 17.37 12.00 8.04
N ALA A 145 18.33 12.34 7.20
CA ALA A 145 19.08 13.58 7.36
C ALA A 145 18.61 14.57 6.29
N ARG A 146 18.47 15.84 6.67
CA ARG A 146 18.09 16.91 5.75
C ARG A 146 19.20 17.14 4.72
N ARG A 147 18.81 17.53 3.51
CA ARG A 147 19.79 17.92 2.47
C ARG A 147 20.46 19.23 2.83
N PRO A 148 21.77 19.38 2.55
CA PRO A 148 22.45 20.65 2.74
C PRO A 148 21.79 21.78 1.93
N GLY A 149 21.46 22.89 2.57
CA GLY A 149 20.85 24.06 1.92
C GLY A 149 19.33 24.17 2.02
N GLU A 150 18.64 23.21 2.63
CA GLU A 150 17.22 23.26 2.90
C GLU A 150 16.92 24.05 4.19
N GLU A 151 15.97 25.02 4.14
CA GLU A 151 15.65 25.85 5.30
C GLU A 151 15.14 25.03 6.48
N THR A 152 15.60 25.37 7.67
CA THR A 152 15.21 24.69 8.90
C THR A 152 13.79 25.09 9.32
N GLN A 153 12.78 24.51 8.70
CA GLN A 153 11.43 24.54 9.25
C GLN A 153 11.31 23.42 10.29
N ASN A 154 11.30 23.80 11.57
CA ASN A 154 10.97 22.86 12.64
C ASN A 154 9.48 22.56 12.55
N GLY A 155 9.11 21.28 12.35
CA GLY A 155 7.71 20.90 12.24
C GLY A 155 7.53 19.44 11.89
N GLU A 156 6.29 19.04 11.84
CA GLU A 156 5.89 17.71 11.35
C GLU A 156 5.43 17.85 9.89
N GLU A 157 5.91 16.95 9.04
CA GLU A 157 5.60 16.91 7.62
C GLU A 157 5.17 15.50 7.22
N THR A 158 4.12 15.42 6.39
CA THR A 158 3.68 14.13 5.84
C THR A 158 4.48 13.79 4.61
N VAL A 159 5.23 12.69 4.68
CA VAL A 159 6.16 12.25 3.62
C VAL A 159 5.64 11.05 2.83
N ALA A 160 4.69 10.32 3.37
CA ALA A 160 3.97 9.30 2.60
C ALA A 160 2.54 9.12 3.11
N GLU A 161 1.63 8.74 2.20
CA GLU A 161 0.23 8.47 2.50
C GLU A 161 -0.20 7.16 1.85
N THR A 162 -0.93 6.33 2.60
CA THR A 162 -1.61 5.15 2.05
C THR A 162 -3.09 5.42 1.95
N VAL A 163 -3.64 5.19 0.76
CA VAL A 163 -5.03 5.42 0.40
C VAL A 163 -5.69 4.09 0.09
N ASP A 164 -6.93 3.90 0.53
CA ASP A 164 -7.74 2.74 0.20
C ASP A 164 -8.35 2.83 -1.21
N ALA A 165 -9.06 1.78 -1.63
CA ALA A 165 -9.76 1.75 -2.92
C ALA A 165 -10.85 2.84 -3.06
N GLY A 166 -11.36 3.38 -1.96
CA GLY A 166 -12.33 4.46 -1.91
C GLY A 166 -11.72 5.86 -1.92
N GLY A 167 -10.40 5.97 -2.00
CA GLY A 167 -9.71 7.27 -1.99
C GLY A 167 -9.52 7.87 -0.59
N ARG A 168 -9.83 7.12 0.49
CA ARG A 168 -9.64 7.61 1.87
C ARG A 168 -8.23 7.31 2.33
N ILE A 169 -7.60 8.27 2.98
CA ILE A 169 -6.30 8.10 3.62
C ILE A 169 -6.50 7.19 4.84
N VAL A 170 -5.83 6.03 4.83
CA VAL A 170 -5.88 5.03 5.90
C VAL A 170 -4.62 5.03 6.75
N GLY A 171 -3.54 5.64 6.27
CA GLY A 171 -2.30 5.78 7.02
C GLY A 171 -1.41 6.85 6.45
N ARG A 172 -0.56 7.43 7.31
CA ARG A 172 0.42 8.45 6.98
C ARG A 172 1.77 8.10 7.57
N TRP A 173 2.83 8.50 6.87
CA TRP A 173 4.20 8.49 7.36
C TRP A 173 4.63 9.93 7.54
N ILE A 174 4.97 10.30 8.77
CA ILE A 174 5.22 11.69 9.17
C ILE A 174 6.66 11.78 9.65
N VAL A 175 7.39 12.77 9.15
CA VAL A 175 8.72 13.15 9.65
C VAL A 175 8.59 14.31 10.62
N ARG A 176 9.28 14.21 11.75
CA ARG A 176 9.47 15.30 12.70
C ARG A 176 10.93 15.74 12.65
N TRP A 177 11.14 16.97 12.22
CA TRP A 177 12.45 17.55 12.10
C TRP A 177 12.95 18.09 13.44
N GLY A 178 14.16 17.65 13.83
CA GLY A 178 14.89 18.21 14.96
C GLY A 178 15.72 19.44 14.56
N THR A 179 16.20 20.17 15.57
CA THR A 179 17.08 21.33 15.39
C THR A 179 18.48 20.96 14.86
N ASP A 180 18.85 19.69 14.96
CA ASP A 180 20.11 19.11 14.46
C ASP A 180 20.07 18.71 12.98
N GLY A 181 18.96 19.00 12.28
CA GLY A 181 18.74 18.62 10.88
C GLY A 181 18.44 17.14 10.69
N ARG A 182 18.24 16.38 11.77
CA ARG A 182 17.77 14.99 11.70
C ARG A 182 16.26 14.93 11.79
N GLY A 183 15.65 14.11 10.94
CA GLY A 183 14.22 13.82 10.94
C GLY A 183 13.97 12.43 11.50
N GLN A 184 13.10 12.33 12.49
CA GLN A 184 12.54 11.06 12.95
C GLN A 184 11.19 10.84 12.32
N CYS A 185 11.02 9.70 11.66
CA CYS A 185 9.79 9.35 10.99
C CYS A 185 8.96 8.39 11.84
N ARG A 186 7.63 8.60 11.83
CA ARG A 186 6.69 7.71 12.49
C ARG A 186 5.49 7.42 11.60
N GLY A 187 4.90 6.23 11.77
CA GLY A 187 3.68 5.85 11.08
C GLY A 187 2.45 6.16 11.90
N GLU A 188 1.42 6.69 11.27
CA GLU A 188 0.08 6.85 11.82
C GLU A 188 -0.92 6.05 10.99
N GLY A 189 -1.82 5.31 11.66
CA GLY A 189 -2.81 4.48 10.99
C GLY A 189 -2.23 3.25 10.28
N GLN A 190 -2.86 2.85 9.18
CA GLN A 190 -2.51 1.63 8.43
C GLN A 190 -1.60 1.96 7.24
N ILE A 191 -0.42 2.50 7.51
CA ILE A 191 0.57 2.80 6.47
C ILE A 191 1.24 1.51 5.97
N VAL A 192 1.46 1.40 4.67
CA VAL A 192 2.31 0.36 4.07
C VAL A 192 3.74 0.87 4.13
N ARG A 193 4.59 0.20 4.89
CA ARG A 193 5.98 0.60 5.10
C ARG A 193 6.96 -0.11 4.18
N TYR A 194 6.69 -1.36 3.83
CA TYR A 194 7.62 -2.23 3.11
C TYR A 194 7.11 -2.50 1.70
N PHE A 195 8.03 -2.51 0.73
CA PHE A 195 7.71 -2.68 -0.67
C PHE A 195 8.66 -3.69 -1.31
N ASN A 196 8.09 -4.62 -2.08
CA ASN A 196 8.83 -5.56 -2.90
C ASN A 196 8.65 -5.16 -4.37
N VAL A 197 9.71 -4.62 -4.94
CA VAL A 197 9.78 -4.18 -6.34
C VAL A 197 10.91 -4.94 -7.02
N HIS A 198 10.71 -5.36 -8.26
CA HIS A 198 11.76 -5.94 -9.09
C HIS A 198 12.54 -4.81 -9.77
N GLU A 199 13.63 -4.36 -9.13
CA GLU A 199 14.45 -3.22 -9.58
C GLU A 199 15.05 -3.45 -10.98
N GLU A 200 15.28 -4.71 -11.35
CA GLU A 200 15.78 -5.10 -12.67
C GLU A 200 14.81 -4.80 -13.82
N LEU A 201 13.58 -4.40 -13.53
CA LEU A 201 12.53 -4.08 -14.50
C LEU A 201 12.10 -2.60 -14.46
N LEU A 202 12.80 -1.77 -13.68
CA LEU A 202 12.53 -0.33 -13.55
C LEU A 202 13.19 0.50 -14.61
#